data_331a6014b3843a47868eb10e06a089f8
#
_entry.id   331a6014b3843a47868eb10e06a089f8
#
_cell.length_a   1.000
_cell.length_b   1.000
_cell.length_c   1.000
_cell.angle_alpha   90.00
_cell.angle_beta   90.00
_cell.angle_gamma   90.00
#
_symmetry.space_group_name_H-M   'P 1'
#
loop_
_entity.id
_entity.type
_entity.pdbx_description
1 polymer ?
#
loop_
_entity_poly.entity_id
_entity_poly.type
_entity_poly.pdbx_seq_one_letter_code
_entity_poly.pdbx_strand_id
1 'polypeptide(L)'
;MDLGLKDKLAFVSGSTAGIGFAIATALAGEGARVVVNGRTQPAVDAAIAEIRSRMGADAHGFAGDLSLASTAALLFRAHPDVEILVNNFGIFEPKSFEDIADAEWVRFFEANVLSGVRLARLYLPAMRRANWGRIIFISSESAVQIPAEMIHYGMTKTAQLAVSRGLAEAVAGTGITVNSVLPGPTKSRGVDEFVEALARTESKSFEAFEKEFFEKVRPTSLIKRFASPAEVASMVAYLASPLASATTGAAVRVDGGVIKSAF
;
A
#
# COMPACT_ATOMS: atom_id res chain seq x y z
N MET A 1 -7.14 4.57 -21.71
CA MET A 1 -6.50 3.22 -21.93
C MET A 1 -7.34 2.23 -21.17
N ASP A 2 -7.77 1.17 -21.78
CA ASP A 2 -8.45 0.09 -21.06
C ASP A 2 -7.40 -0.77 -20.36
N LEU A 3 -7.49 -0.87 -19.04
CA LEU A 3 -6.57 -1.67 -18.24
C LEU A 3 -6.97 -3.15 -18.14
N GLY A 4 -8.12 -3.56 -18.73
CA GLY A 4 -8.57 -4.96 -18.72
C GLY A 4 -8.86 -5.52 -17.32
N LEU A 5 -9.32 -4.67 -16.39
CA LEU A 5 -9.58 -5.04 -15.00
C LEU A 5 -11.04 -5.37 -14.72
N LYS A 6 -11.90 -5.23 -15.73
CA LYS A 6 -13.34 -5.50 -15.60
C LYS A 6 -13.59 -6.89 -15.00
N ASP A 7 -14.47 -6.93 -14.00
CA ASP A 7 -14.92 -8.14 -13.27
C ASP A 7 -13.82 -8.86 -12.45
N LYS A 8 -12.55 -8.41 -12.46
CA LYS A 8 -11.49 -8.95 -11.60
C LYS A 8 -11.77 -8.65 -10.14
N LEU A 9 -11.60 -9.64 -9.27
CA LEU A 9 -11.75 -9.45 -7.83
C LEU A 9 -10.42 -8.96 -7.21
N ALA A 10 -10.45 -7.71 -6.73
CA ALA A 10 -9.31 -7.08 -6.06
C ALA A 10 -9.56 -6.94 -4.56
N PHE A 11 -8.58 -7.32 -3.75
CA PHE A 11 -8.55 -7.01 -2.32
C PHE A 11 -7.45 -5.98 -2.04
N VAL A 12 -7.80 -4.92 -1.31
CA VAL A 12 -6.85 -3.89 -0.88
C VAL A 12 -6.86 -3.81 0.64
N SER A 13 -5.77 -4.19 1.28
CA SER A 13 -5.66 -4.13 2.73
C SER A 13 -5.48 -2.70 3.23
N GLY A 14 -6.13 -2.33 4.36
CA GLY A 14 -6.04 -0.98 4.92
C GLY A 14 -6.56 0.10 3.96
N SER A 15 -7.74 -0.09 3.38
CA SER A 15 -8.25 0.72 2.27
C SER A 15 -9.46 1.59 2.61
N THR A 16 -9.67 1.93 3.88
CA THR A 16 -10.74 2.86 4.29
C THR A 16 -10.33 4.33 4.20
N ALA A 17 -9.05 4.62 3.93
CA ALA A 17 -8.53 5.99 3.81
C ALA A 17 -7.19 6.01 3.01
N GLY A 18 -6.72 7.22 2.68
CA GLY A 18 -5.38 7.47 2.15
C GLY A 18 -5.07 6.71 0.85
N ILE A 19 -3.84 6.20 0.74
CA ILE A 19 -3.34 5.49 -0.45
C ILE A 19 -4.21 4.25 -0.74
N GLY A 20 -4.55 3.46 0.28
CA GLY A 20 -5.36 2.25 0.10
C GLY A 20 -6.75 2.53 -0.45
N PHE A 21 -7.41 3.59 0.03
CA PHE A 21 -8.71 4.03 -0.48
C PHE A 21 -8.62 4.51 -1.93
N ALA A 22 -7.59 5.29 -2.26
CA ALA A 22 -7.36 5.74 -3.62
C ALA A 22 -7.10 4.56 -4.58
N ILE A 23 -6.34 3.55 -4.14
CA ILE A 23 -6.11 2.33 -4.91
C ILE A 23 -7.42 1.56 -5.15
N ALA A 24 -8.22 1.33 -4.10
CA ALA A 24 -9.50 0.66 -4.23
C ALA A 24 -10.44 1.41 -5.18
N THR A 25 -10.47 2.74 -5.09
CA THR A 25 -11.27 3.61 -5.97
C THR A 25 -10.78 3.54 -7.42
N ALA A 26 -9.46 3.56 -7.66
CA ALA A 26 -8.90 3.48 -9.01
C ALA A 26 -9.19 2.12 -9.65
N LEU A 27 -9.01 1.01 -8.93
CA LEU A 27 -9.35 -0.33 -9.41
C LEU A 27 -10.84 -0.47 -9.72
N ALA A 28 -11.71 0.07 -8.85
CA ALA A 28 -13.14 0.10 -9.06
C ALA A 28 -13.54 0.92 -10.30
N GLY A 29 -12.87 2.07 -10.53
CA GLY A 29 -13.07 2.91 -11.72
C GLY A 29 -12.68 2.21 -13.03
N GLU A 30 -11.78 1.24 -12.99
CA GLU A 30 -11.39 0.38 -14.11
C GLU A 30 -12.28 -0.88 -14.21
N GLY A 31 -13.38 -0.94 -13.46
CA GLY A 31 -14.36 -2.01 -13.52
C GLY A 31 -14.05 -3.25 -12.69
N ALA A 32 -13.05 -3.21 -11.83
CA ALA A 32 -12.79 -4.30 -10.90
C ALA A 32 -13.83 -4.32 -9.78
N ARG A 33 -14.20 -5.53 -9.32
CA ARG A 33 -14.91 -5.73 -8.06
C ARG A 33 -13.90 -5.58 -6.93
N VAL A 34 -14.16 -4.71 -5.95
CA VAL A 34 -13.19 -4.41 -4.91
C VAL A 34 -13.68 -4.85 -3.53
N VAL A 35 -12.76 -5.42 -2.75
CA VAL A 35 -12.98 -5.71 -1.33
C VAL A 35 -12.13 -4.73 -0.51
N VAL A 36 -12.82 -3.83 0.20
CA VAL A 36 -12.23 -2.81 1.09
C VAL A 36 -11.98 -3.42 2.47
N ASN A 37 -10.85 -3.09 3.08
CA ASN A 37 -10.54 -3.52 4.44
C ASN A 37 -10.22 -2.35 5.37
N GLY A 38 -10.72 -2.44 6.58
CA GLY A 38 -10.43 -1.58 7.71
C GLY A 38 -10.66 -2.28 9.03
N ARG A 39 -10.26 -1.67 10.14
CA ARG A 39 -10.40 -2.28 11.48
C ARG A 39 -11.84 -2.33 11.98
N THR A 40 -12.68 -1.38 11.57
CA THR A 40 -14.05 -1.26 12.06
C THR A 40 -15.06 -1.30 10.93
N GLN A 41 -16.22 -1.92 11.18
CA GLN A 41 -17.30 -2.02 10.19
C GLN A 41 -17.78 -0.64 9.72
N PRO A 42 -18.02 0.38 10.59
CA PRO A 42 -18.46 1.69 10.11
C PRO A 42 -17.49 2.36 9.14
N ALA A 43 -16.17 2.23 9.35
CA ALA A 43 -15.17 2.78 8.42
C ALA A 43 -15.18 2.05 7.07
N VAL A 44 -15.39 0.74 7.08
CA VAL A 44 -15.50 -0.07 5.86
C VAL A 44 -16.77 0.30 5.10
N ASP A 45 -17.92 0.41 5.77
CA ASP A 45 -19.19 0.75 5.16
C ASP A 45 -19.16 2.15 4.53
N ALA A 46 -18.56 3.13 5.20
CA ALA A 46 -18.39 4.48 4.67
C ALA A 46 -17.52 4.48 3.39
N ALA A 47 -16.42 3.75 3.39
CA ALA A 47 -15.54 3.65 2.22
C ALA A 47 -16.24 2.96 1.03
N ILE A 48 -17.00 1.90 1.27
CA ILE A 48 -17.80 1.22 0.25
C ILE A 48 -18.84 2.18 -0.34
N ALA A 49 -19.59 2.89 0.51
CA ALA A 49 -20.61 3.83 0.07
C ALA A 49 -20.02 4.92 -0.82
N GLU A 50 -18.83 5.43 -0.46
CA GLU A 50 -18.14 6.45 -1.24
C GLU A 50 -17.64 5.91 -2.59
N ILE A 51 -17.05 4.70 -2.65
CA ILE A 51 -16.63 4.07 -3.92
C ILE A 51 -17.84 3.83 -4.82
N ARG A 52 -18.93 3.29 -4.29
CA ARG A 52 -20.16 3.06 -5.06
C ARG A 52 -20.75 4.35 -5.61
N SER A 53 -20.79 5.41 -4.81
CA SER A 53 -21.28 6.71 -5.23
C SER A 53 -20.44 7.36 -6.33
N ARG A 54 -19.11 7.23 -6.24
CA ARG A 54 -18.18 7.85 -7.21
C ARG A 54 -18.06 7.07 -8.51
N MET A 55 -18.05 5.73 -8.43
CA MET A 55 -17.65 4.87 -9.55
C MET A 55 -18.81 4.01 -10.08
N GLY A 56 -19.95 3.93 -9.37
CA GLY A 56 -21.01 2.99 -9.71
C GLY A 56 -20.57 1.51 -9.63
N ALA A 57 -19.51 1.24 -8.87
CA ALA A 57 -18.78 -0.03 -8.91
C ALA A 57 -19.29 -1.03 -7.86
N ASP A 58 -19.05 -2.31 -8.12
CA ASP A 58 -19.30 -3.39 -7.16
C ASP A 58 -18.18 -3.42 -6.10
N ALA A 59 -18.50 -2.87 -4.93
CA ALA A 59 -17.59 -2.78 -3.79
C ALA A 59 -18.13 -3.56 -2.59
N HIS A 60 -17.30 -4.41 -2.01
CA HIS A 60 -17.55 -5.19 -0.81
C HIS A 60 -16.61 -4.76 0.31
N GLY A 61 -16.80 -5.30 1.51
CA GLY A 61 -15.95 -4.96 2.64
C GLY A 61 -15.66 -6.13 3.55
N PHE A 62 -14.54 -5.99 4.25
CA PHE A 62 -14.13 -6.91 5.30
C PHE A 62 -13.54 -6.11 6.47
N ALA A 63 -14.23 -6.09 7.61
CA ALA A 63 -13.73 -5.47 8.83
C ALA A 63 -12.86 -6.45 9.62
N GLY A 64 -11.64 -6.03 9.96
CA GLY A 64 -10.73 -6.84 10.75
C GLY A 64 -9.29 -6.33 10.76
N ASP A 65 -8.56 -6.64 11.82
CA ASP A 65 -7.15 -6.29 11.97
C ASP A 65 -6.27 -7.35 11.33
N LEU A 66 -5.65 -7.02 10.23
CA LEU A 66 -4.78 -7.92 9.44
C LEU A 66 -3.39 -8.14 10.06
N SER A 67 -3.05 -7.49 11.16
CA SER A 67 -1.87 -7.88 11.96
C SER A 67 -2.05 -9.26 12.59
N LEU A 68 -3.32 -9.70 12.78
CA LEU A 68 -3.67 -10.98 13.36
C LEU A 68 -3.79 -12.10 12.29
N ALA A 69 -3.12 -13.22 12.50
CA ALA A 69 -3.15 -14.36 11.59
C ALA A 69 -4.57 -14.94 11.40
N SER A 70 -5.38 -14.96 12.47
CA SER A 70 -6.77 -15.40 12.44
C SER A 70 -7.63 -14.55 11.49
N THR A 71 -7.40 -13.25 11.44
CA THR A 71 -8.13 -12.33 10.56
C THR A 71 -7.85 -12.62 9.09
N ALA A 72 -6.59 -12.91 8.74
CA ALA A 72 -6.24 -13.28 7.37
C ALA A 72 -6.96 -14.56 6.92
N ALA A 73 -7.09 -15.56 7.81
CA ALA A 73 -7.82 -16.79 7.52
C ALA A 73 -9.34 -16.55 7.38
N LEU A 74 -9.92 -15.63 8.17
CA LEU A 74 -11.34 -15.25 8.06
C LEU A 74 -11.60 -14.54 6.72
N LEU A 75 -10.73 -13.60 6.33
CA LEU A 75 -10.82 -12.92 5.04
C LEU A 75 -10.77 -13.91 3.88
N PHE A 76 -9.81 -14.83 3.90
CA PHE A 76 -9.69 -15.84 2.84
C PHE A 76 -10.95 -16.71 2.71
N ARG A 77 -11.58 -17.08 3.83
CA ARG A 77 -12.85 -17.84 3.80
C ARG A 77 -14.01 -17.04 3.21
N ALA A 78 -14.04 -15.74 3.49
CA ALA A 78 -15.10 -14.86 2.97
C ALA A 78 -14.90 -14.52 1.47
N HIS A 79 -13.65 -14.40 1.02
CA HIS A 79 -13.29 -13.99 -0.33
C HIS A 79 -12.15 -14.87 -0.87
N PRO A 80 -12.40 -16.16 -1.21
CA PRO A 80 -11.32 -17.09 -1.62
C PRO A 80 -10.77 -16.83 -3.03
N ASP A 81 -11.51 -16.10 -3.87
CA ASP A 81 -11.24 -15.95 -5.31
C ASP A 81 -10.56 -14.62 -5.66
N VAL A 82 -9.84 -14.01 -4.72
CA VAL A 82 -9.09 -12.77 -4.99
C VAL A 82 -8.01 -13.03 -6.04
N GLU A 83 -8.08 -12.26 -7.12
CA GLU A 83 -7.15 -12.32 -8.27
C GLU A 83 -6.08 -11.22 -8.20
N ILE A 84 -6.41 -10.07 -7.58
CA ILE A 84 -5.53 -8.92 -7.38
C ILE A 84 -5.41 -8.66 -5.89
N LEU A 85 -4.23 -8.92 -5.33
CA LEU A 85 -3.92 -8.70 -3.92
C LEU A 85 -3.03 -7.48 -3.76
N VAL A 86 -3.54 -6.41 -3.13
CA VAL A 86 -2.77 -5.22 -2.77
C VAL A 86 -2.51 -5.19 -1.27
N ASN A 87 -1.28 -5.48 -0.89
CA ASN A 87 -0.78 -5.44 0.48
C ASN A 87 -0.39 -4.00 0.84
N ASN A 88 -1.38 -3.17 1.21
CA ASN A 88 -1.20 -1.76 1.57
C ASN A 88 -1.20 -1.52 3.09
N PHE A 89 -1.83 -2.41 3.88
CA PHE A 89 -1.86 -2.26 5.34
C PHE A 89 -0.46 -2.12 5.93
N GLY A 90 -0.29 -1.14 6.83
CA GLY A 90 0.95 -0.92 7.55
C GLY A 90 0.81 0.20 8.56
N ILE A 91 1.77 0.25 9.47
CA ILE A 91 1.92 1.28 10.51
C ILE A 91 3.26 1.98 10.35
N PHE A 92 3.32 3.23 10.73
CA PHE A 92 4.54 4.02 10.82
C PHE A 92 4.46 4.93 12.06
N GLU A 93 5.60 5.20 12.67
CA GLU A 93 5.69 6.05 13.86
C GLU A 93 7.15 6.52 13.99
N PRO A 94 7.41 7.85 14.03
CA PRO A 94 8.74 8.36 14.36
C PRO A 94 9.12 8.04 15.80
N LYS A 95 10.35 7.52 16.00
CA LYS A 95 10.88 7.21 17.32
C LYS A 95 12.40 7.11 17.29
N SER A 96 13.07 7.66 18.29
CA SER A 96 14.52 7.52 18.44
C SER A 96 14.91 6.06 18.60
N PHE A 97 16.03 5.65 18.00
CA PHE A 97 16.45 4.25 17.98
C PHE A 97 16.53 3.63 19.38
N GLU A 98 17.09 4.38 20.33
CA GLU A 98 17.28 3.96 21.73
C GLU A 98 15.95 3.72 22.47
N ASP A 99 14.88 4.36 22.03
CA ASP A 99 13.56 4.29 22.67
C ASP A 99 12.68 3.17 22.05
N ILE A 100 13.12 2.53 20.97
CA ILE A 100 12.34 1.47 20.31
C ILE A 100 12.51 0.15 21.07
N ALA A 101 11.51 -0.22 21.86
CA ALA A 101 11.52 -1.48 22.59
C ALA A 101 11.39 -2.69 21.63
N ASP A 102 11.93 -3.87 22.03
CA ASP A 102 11.85 -5.10 21.24
C ASP A 102 10.42 -5.44 20.80
N ALA A 103 9.44 -5.23 21.67
CA ALA A 103 8.02 -5.45 21.35
C ALA A 103 7.51 -4.59 20.20
N GLU A 104 8.07 -3.39 19.99
CA GLU A 104 7.71 -2.51 18.87
C GLU A 104 8.30 -3.00 17.57
N TRP A 105 9.53 -3.50 17.58
CA TRP A 105 10.12 -4.17 16.41
C TRP A 105 9.24 -5.33 15.95
N VAL A 106 8.79 -6.16 16.87
CA VAL A 106 7.88 -7.28 16.57
C VAL A 106 6.54 -6.77 16.05
N ARG A 107 5.93 -5.77 16.71
CA ARG A 107 4.65 -5.17 16.28
C ARG A 107 4.72 -4.63 14.85
N PHE A 108 5.80 -3.92 14.52
CA PHE A 108 6.01 -3.39 13.16
C PHE A 108 6.21 -4.48 12.14
N PHE A 109 6.95 -5.54 12.48
CA PHE A 109 7.15 -6.67 11.59
C PHE A 109 5.85 -7.46 11.34
N GLU A 110 5.06 -7.71 12.39
CA GLU A 110 3.74 -8.36 12.28
C GLU A 110 2.78 -7.55 11.38
N ALA A 111 2.69 -6.24 11.61
CA ALA A 111 1.78 -5.38 10.87
C ALA A 111 2.24 -5.17 9.41
N ASN A 112 3.50 -4.81 9.19
CA ASN A 112 3.96 -4.35 7.88
C ASN A 112 4.42 -5.50 6.97
N VAL A 113 4.91 -6.60 7.53
CA VAL A 113 5.51 -7.70 6.75
C VAL A 113 4.63 -8.94 6.78
N LEU A 114 4.39 -9.51 7.98
CA LEU A 114 3.70 -10.79 8.08
C LEU A 114 2.24 -10.73 7.64
N SER A 115 1.57 -9.58 7.78
CA SER A 115 0.23 -9.39 7.23
C SER A 115 0.17 -9.71 5.73
N GLY A 116 1.05 -9.13 4.94
CA GLY A 116 1.14 -9.36 3.50
C GLY A 116 1.63 -10.76 3.13
N VAL A 117 2.59 -11.30 3.89
CA VAL A 117 3.07 -12.69 3.72
C VAL A 117 1.95 -13.69 3.92
N ARG A 118 1.12 -13.51 4.96
CA ARG A 118 -0.03 -14.40 5.24
C ARG A 118 -1.05 -14.37 4.11
N LEU A 119 -1.41 -13.19 3.62
CA LEU A 119 -2.36 -13.04 2.52
C LEU A 119 -1.80 -13.63 1.22
N ALA A 120 -0.56 -13.32 0.86
CA ALA A 120 0.07 -13.86 -0.33
C ALA A 120 0.10 -15.40 -0.29
N ARG A 121 0.43 -16.00 0.87
CA ARG A 121 0.45 -17.46 1.07
C ARG A 121 -0.93 -18.08 0.87
N LEU A 122 -2.00 -17.42 1.31
CA LEU A 122 -3.36 -17.93 1.20
C LEU A 122 -3.89 -17.86 -0.23
N TYR A 123 -3.64 -16.78 -0.96
CA TYR A 123 -4.19 -16.57 -2.31
C TYR A 123 -3.35 -17.19 -3.43
N LEU A 124 -2.04 -17.32 -3.25
CA LEU A 124 -1.14 -17.83 -4.28
C LEU A 124 -1.54 -19.20 -4.86
N PRO A 125 -2.02 -20.19 -4.09
CA PRO A 125 -2.44 -21.47 -4.66
C PRO A 125 -3.58 -21.36 -5.69
N ALA A 126 -4.54 -20.47 -5.45
CA ALA A 126 -5.65 -20.22 -6.41
C ALA A 126 -5.13 -19.50 -7.66
N MET A 127 -4.28 -18.49 -7.49
CA MET A 127 -3.63 -17.78 -8.62
C MET A 127 -2.79 -18.73 -9.49
N ARG A 128 -2.08 -19.68 -8.88
CA ARG A 128 -1.31 -20.70 -9.62
C ARG A 128 -2.22 -21.61 -10.45
N ARG A 129 -3.34 -22.08 -9.89
CA ARG A 129 -4.31 -22.91 -10.65
C ARG A 129 -4.93 -22.15 -11.83
N ALA A 130 -5.19 -20.87 -11.64
CA ALA A 130 -5.73 -20.00 -12.69
C ALA A 130 -4.65 -19.56 -13.70
N ASN A 131 -3.37 -19.81 -13.41
CA ASN A 131 -2.23 -19.24 -14.12
C ASN A 131 -2.34 -17.73 -14.34
N TRP A 132 -2.90 -17.03 -13.36
CA TRP A 132 -3.07 -15.57 -13.37
C TRP A 132 -3.17 -15.04 -11.94
N GLY A 133 -2.55 -13.91 -11.69
CA GLY A 133 -2.63 -13.22 -10.42
C GLY A 133 -1.76 -11.98 -10.40
N ARG A 134 -2.12 -11.03 -9.52
CA ARG A 134 -1.35 -9.81 -9.27
C ARG A 134 -1.17 -9.65 -7.77
N ILE A 135 0.08 -9.64 -7.32
CA ILE A 135 0.42 -9.40 -5.92
C ILE A 135 1.28 -8.12 -5.86
N ILE A 136 0.79 -7.11 -5.17
CA ILE A 136 1.44 -5.81 -5.09
C ILE A 136 1.64 -5.44 -3.62
N PHE A 137 2.87 -5.14 -3.24
CA PHE A 137 3.21 -4.64 -1.91
C PHE A 137 3.36 -3.12 -1.97
N ILE A 138 2.64 -2.39 -1.13
CA ILE A 138 2.87 -0.96 -0.97
C ILE A 138 3.96 -0.79 0.09
N SER A 139 5.18 -0.64 -0.41
CA SER A 139 6.36 -0.39 0.41
C SER A 139 6.50 1.11 0.70
N SER A 140 7.67 1.68 0.51
CA SER A 140 7.97 3.10 0.71
C SER A 140 9.34 3.44 0.09
N GLU A 141 9.60 4.72 -0.21
CA GLU A 141 10.96 5.24 -0.43
C GLU A 141 11.89 4.91 0.74
N SER A 142 11.32 4.84 1.94
CA SER A 142 12.02 4.48 3.19
C SER A 142 12.55 3.05 3.21
N ALA A 143 12.20 2.21 2.25
CA ALA A 143 12.81 0.89 2.07
C ALA A 143 14.23 0.96 1.50
N VAL A 144 14.57 2.05 0.83
CA VAL A 144 15.87 2.28 0.17
C VAL A 144 16.63 3.40 0.86
N GLN A 145 15.96 4.51 1.16
CA GLN A 145 16.51 5.64 1.90
C GLN A 145 15.92 5.66 3.30
N ILE A 146 16.46 4.78 4.18
CA ILE A 146 15.92 4.55 5.52
C ILE A 146 16.05 5.82 6.37
N PRO A 147 14.94 6.38 6.89
CA PRO A 147 14.97 7.56 7.73
C PRO A 147 15.49 7.22 9.12
N ALA A 148 16.44 8.01 9.63
CA ALA A 148 17.02 7.78 10.95
C ALA A 148 15.97 7.87 12.08
N GLU A 149 14.95 8.70 11.87
CA GLU A 149 13.83 8.88 12.79
C GLU A 149 12.78 7.74 12.77
N MET A 150 12.93 6.75 11.87
CA MET A 150 11.99 5.63 11.72
C MET A 150 12.70 4.35 11.25
N ILE A 151 13.79 3.96 11.88
CA ILE A 151 14.62 2.81 11.44
C ILE A 151 13.80 1.51 11.38
N HIS A 152 13.00 1.23 12.40
CA HIS A 152 12.15 0.02 12.47
C HIS A 152 11.09 -0.01 11.35
N TYR A 153 10.54 1.14 10.97
CA TYR A 153 9.67 1.25 9.80
C TYR A 153 10.43 0.95 8.51
N GLY A 154 11.56 1.63 8.28
CA GLY A 154 12.40 1.43 7.10
C GLY A 154 12.81 -0.02 6.93
N MET A 155 13.24 -0.68 8.01
CA MET A 155 13.56 -2.12 8.03
C MET A 155 12.40 -2.95 7.52
N THR A 156 11.15 -2.71 8.00
CA THR A 156 9.99 -3.48 7.55
C THR A 156 9.66 -3.23 6.08
N LYS A 157 9.86 -2.01 5.59
CA LYS A 157 9.63 -1.67 4.18
C LYS A 157 10.67 -2.29 3.26
N THR A 158 11.93 -2.38 3.70
CA THR A 158 12.98 -3.16 3.00
C THR A 158 12.66 -4.66 3.00
N ALA A 159 12.18 -5.20 4.11
CA ALA A 159 11.76 -6.60 4.17
C ALA A 159 10.62 -6.92 3.17
N GLN A 160 9.68 -5.99 2.95
CA GLN A 160 8.65 -6.16 1.91
C GLN A 160 9.25 -6.29 0.51
N LEU A 161 10.32 -5.54 0.17
CA LEU A 161 11.02 -5.68 -1.12
C LEU A 161 11.63 -7.08 -1.28
N ALA A 162 12.27 -7.58 -0.24
CA ALA A 162 12.87 -8.93 -0.24
C ALA A 162 11.78 -10.01 -0.41
N VAL A 163 10.66 -9.90 0.32
CA VAL A 163 9.52 -10.83 0.19
C VAL A 163 8.93 -10.78 -1.22
N SER A 164 8.68 -9.58 -1.74
CA SER A 164 8.13 -9.38 -3.09
C SER A 164 9.02 -9.98 -4.16
N ARG A 165 10.32 -9.69 -4.10
CA ARG A 165 11.31 -10.24 -5.06
C ARG A 165 11.39 -11.76 -4.97
N GLY A 166 11.54 -12.31 -3.78
CA GLY A 166 11.61 -13.77 -3.60
C GLY A 166 10.34 -14.50 -4.05
N LEU A 167 9.16 -13.86 -3.84
CA LEU A 167 7.90 -14.43 -4.28
C LEU A 167 7.77 -14.38 -5.82
N ALA A 168 8.28 -13.33 -6.48
CA ALA A 168 8.33 -13.26 -7.93
C ALA A 168 9.18 -14.41 -8.53
N GLU A 169 10.33 -14.72 -7.93
CA GLU A 169 11.14 -15.88 -8.33
C GLU A 169 10.38 -17.21 -8.15
N ALA A 170 9.63 -17.34 -7.03
CA ALA A 170 8.88 -18.56 -6.73
C ALA A 170 7.70 -18.81 -7.69
N VAL A 171 7.27 -17.81 -8.45
CA VAL A 171 6.21 -17.90 -9.46
C VAL A 171 6.72 -17.74 -10.89
N ALA A 172 8.01 -17.81 -11.10
CA ALA A 172 8.62 -17.70 -12.43
C ALA A 172 8.00 -18.67 -13.43
N GLY A 173 7.82 -18.25 -14.68
CA GLY A 173 7.20 -19.03 -15.75
C GLY A 173 5.68 -19.16 -15.67
N THR A 174 5.01 -18.43 -14.75
CA THR A 174 3.56 -18.37 -14.66
C THR A 174 3.00 -17.01 -15.13
N GLY A 175 1.67 -16.91 -15.28
CA GLY A 175 0.98 -15.64 -15.54
C GLY A 175 0.82 -14.73 -14.33
N ILE A 176 1.47 -15.05 -13.19
CA ILE A 176 1.42 -14.27 -11.95
C ILE A 176 2.55 -13.24 -11.94
N THR A 177 2.24 -12.00 -11.56
CA THR A 177 3.28 -10.99 -11.30
C THR A 177 3.28 -10.56 -9.84
N VAL A 178 4.47 -10.28 -9.31
CA VAL A 178 4.66 -9.81 -7.94
C VAL A 178 5.57 -8.58 -7.96
N ASN A 179 5.07 -7.44 -7.49
CA ASN A 179 5.80 -6.18 -7.52
C ASN A 179 5.65 -5.42 -6.20
N SER A 180 6.57 -4.50 -5.96
CA SER A 180 6.45 -3.49 -4.90
C SER A 180 6.31 -2.11 -5.51
N VAL A 181 5.43 -1.28 -4.93
CA VAL A 181 5.36 0.15 -5.21
C VAL A 181 5.98 0.90 -4.03
N LEU A 182 6.81 1.88 -4.32
CA LEU A 182 7.53 2.69 -3.34
C LEU A 182 7.01 4.14 -3.39
N PRO A 183 5.94 4.45 -2.66
CA PRO A 183 5.51 5.84 -2.52
C PRO A 183 6.56 6.67 -1.78
N GLY A 184 6.73 7.91 -2.20
CA GLY A 184 7.38 8.95 -1.41
C GLY A 184 6.40 9.62 -0.45
N PRO A 185 6.76 10.80 0.08
CA PRO A 185 5.86 11.59 0.89
C PRO A 185 4.55 11.84 0.14
N THR A 186 3.46 11.32 0.67
CA THR A 186 2.14 11.36 0.03
C THR A 186 1.15 12.03 0.98
N LYS A 187 0.34 12.95 0.45
CA LYS A 187 -0.72 13.62 1.19
C LYS A 187 -1.80 12.61 1.54
N SER A 188 -1.79 12.14 2.77
CA SER A 188 -2.76 11.16 3.27
C SER A 188 -3.39 11.70 4.55
N ARG A 189 -4.51 11.12 4.95
CA ARG A 189 -5.22 11.53 6.17
C ARG A 189 -4.30 11.58 7.40
N GLY A 190 -3.36 10.64 7.54
CA GLY A 190 -2.38 10.68 8.64
C GLY A 190 -1.38 11.82 8.51
N VAL A 191 -0.99 12.20 7.30
CA VAL A 191 -0.15 13.38 7.03
C VAL A 191 -0.97 14.66 7.26
N ASP A 192 -2.22 14.70 6.80
CA ASP A 192 -3.11 15.85 7.03
C ASP A 192 -3.32 16.09 8.54
N GLU A 193 -3.63 15.04 9.31
CA GLU A 193 -3.80 15.12 10.77
C GLU A 193 -2.50 15.58 11.48
N PHE A 194 -1.34 15.09 11.05
CA PHE A 194 -0.04 15.50 11.58
C PHE A 194 0.29 16.95 11.23
N VAL A 195 0.04 17.36 9.99
CA VAL A 195 0.24 18.74 9.53
C VAL A 195 -0.69 19.70 10.24
N GLU A 196 -1.98 19.34 10.40
CA GLU A 196 -2.94 20.15 11.15
C GLU A 196 -2.54 20.29 12.62
N ALA A 197 -2.00 19.23 13.24
CA ALA A 197 -1.49 19.28 14.61
C ALA A 197 -0.28 20.22 14.73
N LEU A 198 0.66 20.16 13.78
CA LEU A 198 1.81 21.08 13.73
C LEU A 198 1.40 22.52 13.40
N ALA A 199 0.48 22.69 12.44
CA ALA A 199 -0.03 24.02 12.10
C ALA A 199 -0.73 24.70 13.31
N ARG A 200 -1.45 23.93 14.12
CA ARG A 200 -2.04 24.43 15.37
C ARG A 200 -1.01 24.83 16.42
N THR A 201 0.10 24.06 16.53
CA THR A 201 1.18 24.33 17.50
C THR A 201 2.12 25.46 17.06
N GLU A 202 2.39 25.59 15.76
CA GLU A 202 3.37 26.52 15.22
C GLU A 202 2.75 27.70 14.41
N SER A 203 1.42 27.79 14.33
CA SER A 203 0.68 28.83 13.57
C SER A 203 1.15 28.96 12.10
N LYS A 204 1.53 27.83 11.47
CA LYS A 204 2.01 27.78 10.07
C LYS A 204 0.88 27.33 9.13
N SER A 205 0.88 27.87 7.90
CA SER A 205 0.01 27.32 6.84
C SER A 205 0.53 25.99 6.31
N PHE A 206 -0.34 25.20 5.64
CA PHE A 206 0.07 23.94 5.00
C PHE A 206 1.22 24.18 3.99
N GLU A 207 1.13 25.22 3.19
CA GLU A 207 2.15 25.55 2.19
C GLU A 207 3.51 25.86 2.83
N ALA A 208 3.53 26.58 3.94
CA ALA A 208 4.76 26.86 4.68
C ALA A 208 5.36 25.59 5.27
N PHE A 209 4.52 24.69 5.82
CA PHE A 209 4.95 23.38 6.30
C PHE A 209 5.48 22.52 5.16
N GLU A 210 4.76 22.39 4.04
CA GLU A 210 5.17 21.61 2.88
C GLU A 210 6.55 22.06 2.36
N LYS A 211 6.73 23.37 2.22
CA LYS A 211 8.01 23.94 1.80
C LYS A 211 9.14 23.55 2.78
N GLU A 212 8.94 23.74 4.07
CA GLU A 212 9.92 23.42 5.10
C GLU A 212 10.23 21.91 5.13
N PHE A 213 9.23 21.06 4.99
CA PHE A 213 9.39 19.60 4.91
C PHE A 213 10.30 19.19 3.75
N PHE A 214 10.10 19.76 2.56
CA PHE A 214 10.92 19.45 1.40
C PHE A 214 12.26 20.19 1.36
N GLU A 215 12.47 21.16 2.22
CA GLU A 215 13.79 21.78 2.43
C GLU A 215 14.63 21.01 3.46
N LYS A 216 14.02 20.52 4.54
CA LYS A 216 14.74 19.97 5.71
C LYS A 216 14.64 18.44 5.83
N VAL A 217 13.44 17.86 5.63
CA VAL A 217 13.17 16.44 5.91
C VAL A 217 13.36 15.57 4.66
N ARG A 218 12.92 16.05 3.50
CA ARG A 218 13.11 15.33 2.21
C ARG A 218 13.73 16.25 1.15
N PRO A 219 14.94 16.78 1.39
CA PRO A 219 15.58 17.77 0.49
C PRO A 219 15.94 17.17 -0.87
N THR A 220 15.95 15.86 -1.02
CA THR A 220 16.25 15.17 -2.29
C THR A 220 15.06 15.09 -3.23
N SER A 221 13.82 15.31 -2.75
CA SER A 221 12.63 15.29 -3.61
C SER A 221 12.78 16.23 -4.81
N LEU A 222 12.50 15.70 -6.00
CA LEU A 222 12.55 16.50 -7.23
C LEU A 222 11.25 17.28 -7.48
N ILE A 223 10.09 16.72 -7.04
CA ILE A 223 8.80 17.39 -7.24
C ILE A 223 8.51 18.47 -6.18
N LYS A 224 9.23 18.48 -5.04
CA LYS A 224 9.11 19.47 -3.95
C LYS A 224 7.70 19.69 -3.42
N ARG A 225 6.87 18.68 -3.49
CA ARG A 225 5.50 18.64 -2.93
C ARG A 225 5.16 17.25 -2.48
N PHE A 226 4.13 17.10 -1.66
CA PHE A 226 3.55 15.79 -1.42
C PHE A 226 2.91 15.24 -2.72
N ALA A 227 3.09 13.96 -2.97
CA ALA A 227 2.30 13.27 -3.97
C ALA A 227 0.84 13.14 -3.48
N SER A 228 -0.10 13.06 -4.41
CA SER A 228 -1.47 12.68 -4.09
C SER A 228 -1.61 11.16 -3.98
N PRO A 229 -2.55 10.63 -3.18
CA PRO A 229 -2.87 9.21 -3.19
C PRO A 229 -3.25 8.67 -4.58
N ALA A 230 -3.86 9.51 -5.42
CA ALA A 230 -4.24 9.15 -6.78
C ALA A 230 -3.03 8.89 -7.70
N GLU A 231 -1.91 9.63 -7.53
CA GLU A 231 -0.68 9.39 -8.28
C GLU A 231 -0.09 8.00 -7.97
N VAL A 232 -0.15 7.57 -6.69
CA VAL A 232 0.25 6.21 -6.30
C VAL A 232 -0.73 5.18 -6.84
N ALA A 233 -2.04 5.44 -6.73
CA ALA A 233 -3.08 4.53 -7.17
C ALA A 233 -3.03 4.24 -8.68
N SER A 234 -2.69 5.23 -9.50
CA SER A 234 -2.53 5.08 -10.96
C SER A 234 -1.45 4.05 -11.31
N MET A 235 -0.32 4.07 -10.60
CA MET A 235 0.74 3.07 -10.78
C MET A 235 0.27 1.68 -10.35
N VAL A 236 -0.46 1.57 -9.24
CA VAL A 236 -0.99 0.29 -8.76
C VAL A 236 -2.02 -0.28 -9.74
N ALA A 237 -2.91 0.55 -10.28
CA ALA A 237 -3.89 0.12 -11.29
C ALA A 237 -3.19 -0.42 -12.56
N TYR A 238 -2.14 0.26 -13.03
CA TYR A 238 -1.32 -0.25 -14.13
C TYR A 238 -0.68 -1.60 -13.80
N LEU A 239 -0.03 -1.74 -12.64
CA LEU A 239 0.63 -3.00 -12.24
C LEU A 239 -0.38 -4.14 -11.99
N ALA A 240 -1.62 -3.83 -11.65
CA ALA A 240 -2.69 -4.79 -11.52
C ALA A 240 -3.21 -5.32 -12.87
N SER A 241 -2.93 -4.60 -13.96
CA SER A 241 -3.48 -4.89 -15.28
C SER A 241 -2.74 -6.01 -16.03
N PRO A 242 -3.37 -6.66 -17.02
CA PRO A 242 -2.67 -7.50 -17.98
C PRO A 242 -1.57 -6.77 -18.76
N LEU A 243 -1.67 -5.45 -18.94
CA LEU A 243 -0.69 -4.64 -19.67
C LEU A 243 0.69 -4.62 -18.97
N ALA A 244 0.71 -4.87 -17.65
CA ALA A 244 1.93 -4.95 -16.86
C ALA A 244 2.52 -6.38 -16.77
N SER A 245 2.12 -7.30 -17.65
CA SER A 245 2.54 -8.72 -17.60
C SER A 245 4.05 -8.94 -17.72
N ALA A 246 4.77 -8.00 -18.31
CA ALA A 246 6.24 -8.03 -18.40
C ALA A 246 6.94 -7.38 -17.18
N THR A 247 6.18 -6.83 -16.22
CA THR A 247 6.71 -6.21 -15.02
C THR A 247 6.48 -7.12 -13.82
N THR A 248 7.53 -7.81 -13.37
CA THR A 248 7.49 -8.68 -12.18
C THR A 248 8.82 -8.64 -11.44
N GLY A 249 8.79 -8.79 -10.12
CA GLY A 249 9.97 -8.70 -9.26
C GLY A 249 10.52 -7.27 -9.13
N ALA A 250 9.79 -6.27 -9.59
CA ALA A 250 10.22 -4.88 -9.62
C ALA A 250 9.86 -4.13 -8.32
N ALA A 251 10.71 -3.17 -7.98
CA ALA A 251 10.46 -2.13 -6.98
C ALA A 251 10.21 -0.81 -7.72
N VAL A 252 8.93 -0.48 -7.97
CA VAL A 252 8.52 0.65 -8.81
C VAL A 252 8.32 1.89 -7.95
N ARG A 253 9.07 2.94 -8.23
CA ARG A 253 9.04 4.18 -7.45
C ARG A 253 7.92 5.11 -7.91
N VAL A 254 7.20 5.65 -6.94
CA VAL A 254 6.28 6.79 -7.07
C VAL A 254 6.64 7.78 -5.96
N ASP A 255 7.91 8.14 -5.89
CA ASP A 255 8.54 8.79 -4.75
C ASP A 255 8.87 10.29 -4.99
N GLY A 256 8.49 10.81 -6.15
CA GLY A 256 8.81 12.20 -6.50
C GLY A 256 10.30 12.46 -6.61
N GLY A 257 11.12 11.42 -6.84
CA GLY A 257 12.57 11.52 -6.97
C GLY A 257 13.29 11.70 -5.64
N VAL A 258 12.72 11.22 -4.53
CA VAL A 258 13.37 11.28 -3.20
C VAL A 258 14.63 10.40 -3.18
N ILE A 259 14.53 9.18 -3.72
CA ILE A 259 15.67 8.26 -3.81
C ILE A 259 16.64 8.74 -4.89
N LYS A 260 17.90 8.98 -4.53
CA LYS A 260 18.94 9.48 -5.45
C LYS A 260 19.52 8.43 -6.41
N SER A 261 19.16 7.17 -6.28
CA SER A 261 19.61 6.13 -7.19
C SER A 261 18.94 6.25 -8.56
N ALA A 262 19.64 5.89 -9.62
CA ALA A 262 19.05 5.75 -10.96
C ALA A 262 18.27 4.42 -11.13
N PHE A 263 18.51 3.45 -10.22
CA PHE A 263 17.90 2.12 -10.22
C PHE A 263 17.20 1.85 -8.89
#